data_8e2c0e173996370476e1fae59aa28b69
#
_entry.id   8e2c0e173996370476e1fae59aa28b69
#
_cell.length_a   1.000
_cell.length_b   1.000
_cell.length_c   1.000
_cell.angle_alpha   90.00
_cell.angle_beta   90.00
_cell.angle_gamma   90.00
#
_symmetry.space_group_name_H-M   'P 1'
#
loop_
_entity.id
_entity.type
_entity.pdbx_description
1 polymer ?
#
loop_
_entity_poly.entity_id
_entity_poly.type
_entity_poly.pdbx_seq_one_letter_code
_entity_poly.pdbx_strand_id
1 'polypeptide(L)'
;DETKAQLQRIYGTAWESEQQLAEYKRRKEEALRRDHRRLGKELGLFIFSDEVGPGLPLWTPKGTLLRSLLEDFLKQEQLKRGYLPVVSPHIARVDLF
;
A
#
# COMPACT_ATOMS: atom_id res chain seq x y z
N ASP A 1 16.09 26.98 4.80
CA ASP A 1 17.21 27.70 5.43
C ASP A 1 18.32 27.83 4.37
N GLU A 2 18.32 28.94 3.65
CA GLU A 2 19.22 29.21 2.51
C GLU A 2 20.71 29.35 2.92
N THR A 3 20.98 29.34 4.22
CA THR A 3 22.33 29.52 4.78
C THR A 3 23.10 28.21 4.99
N LYS A 4 22.44 27.05 4.84
CA LYS A 4 23.09 25.75 5.01
C LYS A 4 23.63 25.24 3.67
N ALA A 5 24.82 24.63 3.71
CA ALA A 5 25.39 23.97 2.55
C ALA A 5 24.42 22.96 1.96
N GLN A 6 24.10 23.10 0.68
CA GLN A 6 23.23 22.14 -0.02
C GLN A 6 24.02 20.85 -0.26
N LEU A 7 23.50 19.75 0.26
CA LEU A 7 24.04 18.41 0.03
C LEU A 7 23.32 17.76 -1.15
N GLN A 8 24.08 17.24 -2.08
CA GLN A 8 23.57 16.44 -3.18
C GLN A 8 23.57 14.96 -2.77
N ARG A 9 22.44 14.28 -2.91
CA ARG A 9 22.31 12.85 -2.59
C ARG A 9 22.11 12.06 -3.88
N ILE A 10 23.02 11.12 -4.11
CA ILE A 10 22.99 10.23 -5.28
C ILE A 10 22.52 8.86 -4.81
N TYR A 11 21.50 8.33 -5.48
CA TYR A 11 20.99 6.98 -5.25
C TYR A 11 21.40 6.10 -6.41
N GLY A 12 21.97 4.96 -6.09
CA GLY A 12 22.38 3.98 -7.07
C GLY A 12 22.09 2.54 -6.63
N THR A 13 22.27 1.61 -7.53
CA THR A 13 22.20 0.18 -7.27
C THR A 13 23.25 -0.54 -8.11
N ALA A 14 23.81 -1.63 -7.60
CA ALA A 14 24.79 -2.46 -8.27
C ALA A 14 24.23 -3.85 -8.54
N TRP A 15 24.60 -4.45 -9.66
CA TRP A 15 24.15 -5.75 -10.12
C TRP A 15 25.31 -6.53 -10.72
N GLU A 16 25.24 -7.86 -10.65
CA GLU A 16 26.29 -8.75 -11.17
C GLU A 16 26.34 -8.79 -12.71
N SER A 17 25.23 -8.45 -13.36
CA SER A 17 25.14 -8.45 -14.82
C SER A 17 24.19 -7.36 -15.34
N GLU A 18 24.40 -6.96 -16.60
CA GLU A 18 23.51 -6.02 -17.29
C GLU A 18 22.08 -6.59 -17.44
N GLN A 19 21.95 -7.90 -17.57
CA GLN A 19 20.65 -8.55 -17.67
C GLN A 19 19.85 -8.40 -16.37
N GLN A 20 20.46 -8.59 -15.22
CA GLN A 20 19.84 -8.37 -13.91
C GLN A 20 19.44 -6.91 -13.72
N LEU A 21 20.29 -5.98 -14.12
CA LEU A 21 19.98 -4.54 -14.10
C LEU A 21 18.78 -4.21 -14.99
N ALA A 22 18.74 -4.75 -16.21
CA ALA A 22 17.64 -4.53 -17.13
C ALA A 22 16.32 -5.07 -16.57
N GLU A 23 16.33 -6.27 -15.98
CA GLU A 23 15.16 -6.83 -15.31
C GLU A 23 14.70 -6.02 -14.10
N TYR A 24 15.63 -5.55 -13.29
CA TYR A 24 15.30 -4.65 -12.17
C TYR A 24 14.63 -3.37 -12.66
N LYS A 25 15.16 -2.73 -13.70
CA LYS A 25 14.57 -1.53 -14.31
C LYS A 25 13.16 -1.80 -14.80
N ARG A 26 12.95 -2.91 -15.52
CA ARG A 26 11.64 -3.35 -15.99
C ARG A 26 10.64 -3.57 -14.83
N ARG A 27 11.06 -4.28 -13.78
CA ARG A 27 10.23 -4.48 -12.59
C ARG A 27 9.87 -3.18 -11.87
N LYS A 28 10.83 -2.25 -11.79
CA LYS A 28 10.61 -0.93 -11.18
C LYS A 28 9.61 -0.10 -11.99
N GLU A 29 9.73 -0.11 -13.31
CA GLU A 29 8.77 0.57 -14.19
C GLU A 29 7.37 -0.04 -14.08
N GLU A 30 7.27 -1.36 -14.08
CA GLU A 30 6.00 -2.07 -13.91
C GLU A 30 5.38 -1.80 -12.54
N ALA A 31 6.19 -1.72 -11.47
CA ALA A 31 5.71 -1.36 -10.13
C ALA A 31 5.11 0.06 -10.10
N LEU A 32 5.72 1.03 -10.80
CA LEU A 32 5.16 2.37 -10.93
C LEU A 32 3.82 2.38 -11.67
N ARG A 33 3.70 1.56 -12.71
CA ARG A 33 2.42 1.41 -13.44
C ARG A 33 1.31 0.81 -12.58
N ARG A 34 1.68 -0.07 -11.62
CA ARG A 34 0.77 -0.74 -10.69
C ARG A 34 0.64 -0.05 -9.33
N ASP A 35 1.13 1.18 -9.21
CA ASP A 35 1.01 1.93 -7.96
C ASP A 35 -0.48 2.08 -7.57
N HIS A 36 -0.82 1.60 -6.38
CA HIS A 36 -2.19 1.61 -5.88
C HIS A 36 -2.79 3.01 -5.78
N ARG A 37 -1.97 4.04 -5.55
CA ARG A 37 -2.42 5.44 -5.48
C ARG A 37 -2.88 5.93 -6.85
N ARG A 38 -2.17 5.51 -7.91
CA ARG A 38 -2.54 5.79 -9.27
C ARG A 38 -3.77 4.97 -9.68
N LEU A 39 -3.71 3.65 -9.55
CA LEU A 39 -4.80 2.75 -9.94
C LEU A 39 -6.07 3.00 -9.14
N GLY A 40 -5.94 3.28 -7.83
CA GLY A 40 -7.08 3.59 -6.99
C GLY A 40 -7.85 4.82 -7.46
N LYS A 41 -7.14 5.86 -7.89
CA LYS A 41 -7.74 7.07 -8.47
C LYS A 41 -8.33 6.82 -9.86
N GLU A 42 -7.55 6.22 -10.77
CA GLU A 42 -7.97 5.93 -12.15
C GLU A 42 -9.20 5.01 -12.20
N LEU A 43 -9.26 4.01 -11.34
CA LEU A 43 -10.35 3.06 -11.26
C LEU A 43 -11.50 3.50 -10.34
N GLY A 44 -11.35 4.63 -9.65
CA GLY A 44 -12.35 5.14 -8.72
C GLY A 44 -12.61 4.21 -7.55
N LEU A 45 -11.58 3.64 -6.93
CA LEU A 45 -11.70 2.68 -5.83
C LEU A 45 -11.83 3.36 -4.47
N PHE A 46 -11.18 4.49 -4.29
CA PHE A 46 -11.23 5.29 -3.07
C PHE A 46 -11.01 6.77 -3.38
N ILE A 47 -11.44 7.61 -2.48
CA ILE A 47 -11.27 9.07 -2.52
C ILE A 47 -10.76 9.56 -1.17
N PHE A 48 -10.19 10.75 -1.18
CA PHE A 48 -9.84 11.49 0.04
C PHE A 48 -10.69 12.75 0.13
N SER A 49 -11.06 13.13 1.34
CA SER A 49 -11.80 14.36 1.63
C SER A 49 -11.13 15.09 2.78
N ASP A 50 -10.99 16.40 2.64
CA ASP A 50 -10.45 17.25 3.70
C ASP A 50 -11.35 17.26 4.94
N GLU A 51 -12.66 17.07 4.77
CA GLU A 51 -13.62 16.97 5.87
C GLU A 51 -13.40 15.74 6.76
N VAL A 52 -12.90 14.65 6.16
CA VAL A 52 -12.59 13.40 6.88
C VAL A 52 -11.20 13.45 7.50
N GLY A 53 -10.28 14.08 6.82
CA GLY A 53 -8.91 14.27 7.28
C GLY A 53 -7.86 13.60 6.39
N PRO A 54 -6.59 14.05 6.50
CA PRO A 54 -5.51 13.56 5.66
C PRO A 54 -5.18 12.09 5.99
N GLY A 55 -4.93 11.31 4.95
CA GLY A 55 -4.55 9.90 5.09
C GLY A 55 -5.69 8.92 5.38
N LEU A 56 -6.94 9.40 5.47
CA LEU A 56 -8.13 8.58 5.71
C LEU A 56 -8.91 8.34 4.39
N PRO A 57 -8.73 7.19 3.73
CA PRO A 57 -9.41 6.90 2.48
C PRO A 57 -10.88 6.56 2.70
N LEU A 58 -11.75 7.16 1.90
CA LEU A 58 -13.15 6.76 1.77
C LEU A 58 -13.29 5.78 0.62
N TRP A 59 -13.76 4.59 0.90
CA TRP A 59 -13.96 3.56 -0.11
C TRP A 59 -15.24 3.82 -0.89
N THR A 60 -15.13 3.83 -2.21
CA THR A 60 -16.30 3.85 -3.11
C THR A 60 -17.00 2.49 -3.09
N PRO A 61 -18.23 2.37 -3.62
CA PRO A 61 -18.89 1.07 -3.73
C PRO A 61 -18.04 0.04 -4.48
N LYS A 62 -17.35 0.44 -5.54
CA LYS A 62 -16.46 -0.41 -6.32
C LYS A 62 -15.23 -0.86 -5.52
N GLY A 63 -14.62 0.08 -4.78
CA GLY A 63 -13.49 -0.23 -3.90
C GLY A 63 -13.87 -1.11 -2.72
N THR A 64 -15.04 -0.88 -2.13
CA THR A 64 -15.58 -1.72 -1.07
C THR A 64 -15.82 -3.16 -1.55
N LEU A 65 -16.39 -3.32 -2.74
CA LEU A 65 -16.57 -4.67 -3.33
C LEU A 65 -15.23 -5.38 -3.53
N LEU A 66 -14.24 -4.70 -4.12
CA LEU A 66 -12.91 -5.28 -4.33
C LEU A 66 -12.28 -5.70 -2.99
N ARG A 67 -12.37 -4.83 -1.99
CA ARG A 67 -11.86 -5.11 -0.65
C ARG A 67 -12.54 -6.33 -0.02
N SER A 68 -13.87 -6.41 -0.08
CA SER A 68 -14.63 -7.55 0.45
C SER A 68 -14.23 -8.86 -0.21
N LEU A 69 -14.05 -8.88 -1.52
CA LEU A 69 -13.62 -10.08 -2.24
C LEU A 69 -12.22 -10.56 -1.77
N LEU A 70 -11.29 -9.64 -1.52
CA LEU A 70 -9.97 -9.97 -1.01
C LEU A 70 -10.02 -10.45 0.45
N GLU A 71 -10.80 -9.80 1.30
CA GLU A 71 -11.00 -10.18 2.70
C GLU A 71 -11.63 -11.59 2.80
N ASP A 72 -12.65 -11.87 2.00
CA ASP A 72 -13.30 -13.18 1.95
C ASP A 72 -12.33 -14.28 1.47
N PHE A 73 -11.57 -14.02 0.44
CA PHE A 73 -10.55 -14.94 -0.04
C PHE A 73 -9.52 -15.26 1.05
N LEU A 74 -8.95 -14.23 1.69
CA LEU A 74 -7.98 -14.42 2.77
C LEU A 74 -8.57 -15.19 3.94
N LYS A 75 -9.79 -14.85 4.36
CA LYS A 75 -10.50 -15.54 5.44
C LYS A 75 -10.68 -17.03 5.14
N GLN A 76 -11.12 -17.37 3.93
CA GLN A 76 -11.29 -18.76 3.52
C GLN A 76 -9.97 -19.54 3.51
N GLU A 77 -8.89 -18.91 3.00
CA GLU A 77 -7.57 -19.54 2.97
C GLU A 77 -6.98 -19.73 4.37
N GLN A 78 -7.22 -18.81 5.28
CA GLN A 78 -6.79 -18.91 6.67
C GLN A 78 -7.55 -20.04 7.40
N LEU A 79 -8.87 -20.10 7.26
CA LEU A 79 -9.70 -21.16 7.86
C LEU A 79 -9.26 -22.55 7.40
N LYS A 80 -8.96 -22.74 6.09
CA LYS A 80 -8.44 -24.02 5.56
C LYS A 80 -7.12 -24.44 6.21
N ARG A 81 -6.32 -23.48 6.67
CA ARG A 81 -5.03 -23.72 7.34
C ARG A 81 -5.13 -23.80 8.86
N GLY A 82 -6.35 -23.84 9.42
CA GLY A 82 -6.59 -23.97 10.86
C GLY A 82 -6.50 -22.67 11.65
N TYR A 83 -6.40 -21.50 11.02
CA TYR A 83 -6.47 -20.23 11.73
C TYR A 83 -7.90 -19.95 12.17
N LEU A 84 -8.04 -19.45 13.39
CA LEU A 84 -9.34 -19.06 13.95
C LEU A 84 -9.49 -17.53 13.87
N PRO A 85 -10.60 -17.03 13.32
CA PRO A 85 -10.84 -15.59 13.26
C PRO A 85 -11.13 -15.03 14.66
N VAL A 86 -10.55 -13.88 14.95
CA VAL A 86 -10.83 -13.11 16.16
C VAL A 86 -11.23 -11.69 15.79
N VAL A 87 -12.04 -11.06 16.64
CA VAL A 87 -12.40 -9.66 16.50
C VAL A 87 -11.95 -8.94 17.76
N SER A 88 -11.04 -7.99 17.61
CA SER A 88 -10.58 -7.13 18.69
C SER A 88 -11.32 -5.80 18.68
N PRO A 89 -11.53 -5.16 19.84
CA PRO A 89 -12.11 -3.82 19.89
C PRO A 89 -11.16 -2.77 19.30
N HIS A 90 -11.74 -1.71 18.74
CA HIS A 90 -10.95 -0.59 18.18
C HIS A 90 -10.35 0.31 19.25
N ILE A 91 -10.80 0.21 20.49
CA ILE A 91 -10.34 1.02 21.63
C ILE A 91 -9.85 0.06 22.70
N ALA A 92 -8.66 0.35 23.24
CA ALA A 92 -8.08 -0.38 24.35
C ALA A 92 -7.69 0.57 25.48
N ARG A 93 -7.43 0.02 26.66
CA ARG A 93 -6.89 0.81 27.79
C ARG A 93 -5.46 1.24 27.50
N VAL A 94 -5.09 2.44 27.97
CA VAL A 94 -3.73 2.99 27.77
C VAL A 94 -2.66 2.07 28.38
N ASP A 95 -2.98 1.39 29.46
CA ASP A 95 -2.05 0.49 30.17
C ASP A 95 -1.65 -0.77 29.36
N LEU A 96 -2.27 -0.96 28.19
CA LEU A 96 -1.92 -2.06 27.26
C LEU A 96 -0.68 -1.73 26.41
N PHE A 97 -0.31 -0.46 26.30
CA PHE A 97 0.80 0.08 25.52
C PHE A 97 1.84 0.69 26.45
#